data_43cc91b5b7d1cfb481c23f83e29bd3fc
#
_entry.id   43cc91b5b7d1cfb481c23f83e29bd3fc
#
_cell.length_a   1.000
_cell.length_b   1.000
_cell.length_c   1.000
_cell.angle_alpha   90.00
_cell.angle_beta   90.00
_cell.angle_gamma   90.00
#
_symmetry.space_group_name_H-M   'P 1'
#
loop_
_entity.id
_entity.type
_entity.pdbx_description
1 polymer ?
#
loop_
_entity_poly.entity_id
_entity_poly.type
_entity_poly.pdbx_seq_one_letter_code
_entity_poly.pdbx_strand_id
1 'polypeptide(L)'
;NAHCIALQRCTALQRYHRRIRLTARLPRHLLLLCNLLLLCIPGEWGQAEGASPTEESIHFGRDIQPILASRCYKCHGPDAEQRQAELRLDQLDPASAASIVPGDAAQSPLYQRITETETDTRMPPATEGPPLTKKEQQRIGQWIESGGARDAHWAFIPPQQPTPPQVEDRSWPQGAIDAFVLARLEKEGLAPASEADRRTLIRRVSFDLRGLPPSIEEVEAFVDDPDPDAYSRLVETMLESPHYGERMAQNWLDLARYADTTGYASDVPRPMWLYRDWVIRAFNDNLPFDQFAMLQLAGDMLPESKSNDLIATGFHRCSMQALGNNPRKEEFRVKGIIDRVNTTARVFLGLTMGCAECHDHKFDPITQKEYYGMFAIFNNVPHYGENFEVRGPRIDATSPLAE
;
A
#
# COMPACT_ATOMS: atom_id res chain seq x y z
N ASN A 1 4.62 -15.97 3.52
CA ASN A 1 5.11 -17.07 2.64
C ASN A 1 4.86 -16.82 1.16
N ALA A 2 3.73 -16.29 0.72
CA ALA A 2 3.48 -15.94 -0.69
C ALA A 2 4.38 -14.78 -1.21
N HIS A 3 4.83 -13.90 -0.33
CA HIS A 3 5.73 -12.78 -0.70
C HIS A 3 7.15 -13.23 -1.05
N CYS A 4 7.61 -14.36 -0.51
CA CYS A 4 8.96 -14.89 -0.77
C CYS A 4 9.11 -15.42 -2.21
N ILE A 5 8.05 -15.99 -2.76
CA ILE A 5 8.06 -16.65 -4.08
C ILE A 5 8.00 -15.62 -5.23
N ALA A 6 7.34 -14.48 -5.02
CA ALA A 6 7.33 -13.39 -6.01
C ALA A 6 8.73 -12.78 -6.24
N LEU A 7 9.61 -12.83 -5.25
CA LEU A 7 10.98 -12.31 -5.33
C LEU A 7 11.93 -13.26 -6.09
N GLN A 8 11.68 -14.56 -6.13
CA GLN A 8 12.51 -15.50 -6.92
C GLN A 8 12.34 -15.30 -8.44
N ARG A 9 11.18 -14.80 -8.90
CA ARG A 9 11.03 -14.40 -10.31
C ARG A 9 11.92 -13.23 -10.73
N CYS A 10 12.30 -12.35 -9.81
CA CYS A 10 13.19 -11.23 -10.10
C CYS A 10 14.60 -11.67 -10.54
N THR A 11 15.09 -12.78 -10.03
CA THR A 11 16.43 -13.30 -10.39
C THR A 11 16.45 -14.06 -11.73
N ALA A 12 15.35 -14.70 -12.10
CA ALA A 12 15.20 -15.35 -13.42
C ALA A 12 15.08 -14.31 -14.55
N LEU A 13 14.43 -13.18 -14.32
CA LEU A 13 14.29 -12.09 -15.29
C LEU A 13 15.62 -11.41 -15.64
N GLN A 14 16.60 -11.38 -14.74
CA GLN A 14 17.93 -10.82 -15.04
C GLN A 14 18.73 -11.65 -16.08
N ARG A 15 18.42 -12.94 -16.26
CA ARG A 15 19.03 -13.79 -17.30
C ARG A 15 18.34 -13.66 -18.66
N TYR A 16 17.10 -13.24 -18.72
CA TYR A 16 16.31 -13.14 -19.96
C TYR A 16 16.59 -11.83 -20.72
N HIS A 17 16.95 -10.74 -20.06
CA HIS A 17 17.23 -9.44 -20.70
C HIS A 17 18.50 -9.40 -21.58
N ARG A 18 19.28 -10.47 -21.66
CA ARG A 18 20.48 -10.51 -22.53
C ARG A 18 20.23 -10.91 -23.98
N ARG A 19 19.02 -11.22 -24.40
CA ARG A 19 18.78 -11.79 -25.77
C ARG A 19 17.83 -11.05 -26.70
N ILE A 20 17.26 -9.92 -26.33
CA ILE A 20 16.41 -9.19 -27.29
C ILE A 20 16.97 -7.79 -27.51
N ARG A 21 17.82 -7.70 -28.56
CA ARG A 21 18.04 -6.41 -29.25
C ARG A 21 16.98 -6.34 -30.35
N LEU A 22 15.91 -5.61 -30.11
CA LEU A 22 14.95 -5.20 -31.12
C LEU A 22 15.02 -3.69 -31.30
N THR A 23 15.43 -3.31 -32.50
CA THR A 23 15.49 -1.97 -33.02
C THR A 23 14.04 -1.47 -33.27
N ALA A 24 13.53 -0.65 -32.40
CA ALA A 24 12.39 0.20 -32.70
C ALA A 24 12.74 1.65 -32.35
N ARG A 25 12.84 2.49 -33.37
CA ARG A 25 13.02 3.95 -33.24
C ARG A 25 11.70 4.55 -32.80
N LEU A 26 11.59 4.96 -31.53
CA LEU A 26 10.49 5.80 -31.05
C LEU A 26 10.72 7.28 -31.45
N PRO A 27 9.69 8.02 -31.84
CA PRO A 27 9.84 9.41 -32.21
C PRO A 27 10.16 10.30 -31.00
N ARG A 28 11.09 11.23 -31.20
CA ARG A 28 11.66 12.13 -30.18
C ARG A 28 10.69 13.03 -29.41
N HIS A 29 9.40 13.06 -29.77
CA HIS A 29 8.42 13.94 -29.13
C HIS A 29 7.77 13.37 -27.87
N LEU A 30 7.88 12.06 -27.62
CA LEU A 30 7.31 11.42 -26.40
C LEU A 30 8.22 11.55 -25.17
N LEU A 31 9.51 11.77 -25.38
CA LEU A 31 10.50 12.01 -24.30
C LEU A 31 10.40 13.41 -23.68
N LEU A 32 9.77 14.37 -24.37
CA LEU A 32 9.62 15.74 -23.88
C LEU A 32 8.44 15.91 -22.90
N LEU A 33 7.41 15.09 -22.99
CA LEU A 33 6.24 15.17 -22.08
C LEU A 33 6.49 14.50 -20.73
N CYS A 34 7.32 13.47 -20.65
CA CYS A 34 7.75 12.90 -19.38
C CYS A 34 8.71 13.79 -18.58
N ASN A 35 9.49 14.64 -19.26
CA ASN A 35 10.42 15.56 -18.59
C ASN A 35 9.78 16.86 -18.08
N LEU A 36 8.58 17.22 -18.56
CA LEU A 36 7.87 18.40 -18.08
C LEU A 36 7.10 18.21 -16.76
N LEU A 37 6.84 16.99 -16.37
CA LEU A 37 6.21 16.66 -15.06
C LEU A 37 7.21 16.50 -13.91
N LEU A 38 8.50 16.48 -14.20
CA LEU A 38 9.58 16.33 -13.22
C LEU A 38 10.33 17.65 -12.87
N LEU A 39 9.92 18.78 -13.46
CA LEU A 39 10.66 20.04 -13.36
C LEU A 39 10.02 21.14 -12.48
N CYS A 40 9.10 20.79 -11.60
CA CYS A 40 8.46 21.80 -10.72
C CYS A 40 8.72 21.63 -9.23
N ILE A 41 9.87 21.08 -8.82
CA ILE A 41 10.30 21.21 -7.42
C ILE A 41 11.81 21.50 -7.37
N PRO A 42 12.26 22.75 -7.21
CA PRO A 42 13.62 23.03 -6.81
C PRO A 42 13.71 22.94 -5.28
N GLY A 43 14.04 21.76 -4.77
CA GLY A 43 14.44 21.55 -3.40
C GLY A 43 15.81 20.85 -3.41
N GLU A 44 16.84 21.53 -2.93
CA GLU A 44 18.15 20.95 -2.73
C GLU A 44 18.05 19.75 -1.77
N TRP A 45 18.21 18.56 -2.32
CA TRP A 45 18.30 17.32 -1.54
C TRP A 45 19.74 17.20 -1.04
N GLY A 46 19.99 17.65 0.19
CA GLY A 46 21.23 17.33 0.90
C GLY A 46 21.34 15.80 1.03
N GLN A 47 22.45 15.24 0.53
CA GLN A 47 22.80 13.84 0.74
C GLN A 47 23.06 13.62 2.24
N ALA A 48 22.14 12.93 2.92
CA ALA A 48 22.40 12.44 4.26
C ALA A 48 23.30 11.20 4.15
N GLU A 49 24.55 11.32 4.59
CA GLU A 49 25.47 10.21 4.74
C GLU A 49 24.89 9.18 5.72
N GLY A 50 24.85 7.92 5.29
CA GLY A 50 24.25 6.82 6.01
C GLY A 50 24.97 6.52 7.34
N ALA A 51 24.31 6.80 8.45
CA ALA A 51 24.69 6.27 9.76
C ALA A 51 24.15 4.84 9.91
N SER A 52 25.03 3.91 10.25
CA SER A 52 24.67 2.52 10.64
C SER A 52 23.69 2.53 11.82
N PRO A 53 22.69 1.64 11.86
CA PRO A 53 21.75 1.57 12.97
C PRO A 53 22.39 0.82 14.16
N THR A 54 23.08 1.56 15.02
CA THR A 54 23.43 1.11 16.36
C THR A 54 22.77 2.05 17.36
N GLU A 55 21.92 1.50 18.23
CA GLU A 55 20.95 2.13 19.11
C GLU A 55 19.67 2.56 18.40
N GLU A 56 18.51 2.23 19.03
CA GLU A 56 17.18 2.51 18.49
C GLU A 56 17.02 4.03 18.24
N SER A 57 17.38 4.49 17.05
CA SER A 57 17.17 5.88 16.66
C SER A 57 15.70 6.21 16.75
N ILE A 58 15.39 7.29 17.44
CA ILE A 58 14.00 7.76 17.57
C ILE A 58 13.58 8.36 16.23
N HIS A 59 12.50 7.79 15.67
CA HIS A 59 11.88 8.26 14.46
C HIS A 59 10.62 9.05 14.79
N PHE A 60 10.52 10.29 14.32
CA PHE A 60 9.37 11.14 14.61
C PHE A 60 8.03 10.45 14.26
N GLY A 61 7.89 9.95 13.05
CA GLY A 61 6.64 9.34 12.57
C GLY A 61 6.22 8.07 13.33
N ARG A 62 7.20 7.25 13.78
CA ARG A 62 6.93 6.01 14.50
C ARG A 62 6.75 6.21 16.01
N ASP A 63 7.57 7.06 16.62
CA ASP A 63 7.73 7.10 18.07
C ASP A 63 7.12 8.34 18.72
N ILE A 64 7.04 9.46 17.99
CA ILE A 64 6.64 10.77 18.53
C ILE A 64 5.27 11.19 18.02
N GLN A 65 5.05 11.15 16.70
CA GLN A 65 3.80 11.59 16.09
C GLN A 65 2.56 10.89 16.70
N PRO A 66 2.53 9.58 17.00
CA PRO A 66 1.39 8.94 17.65
C PRO A 66 1.11 9.50 19.04
N ILE A 67 2.15 9.87 19.80
CA ILE A 67 1.99 10.52 21.11
C ILE A 67 1.36 11.91 20.95
N LEU A 68 1.94 12.75 20.08
CA LEU A 68 1.40 14.08 19.81
C LEU A 68 -0.03 14.04 19.28
N ALA A 69 -0.32 13.13 18.35
CA ALA A 69 -1.64 12.97 17.76
C ALA A 69 -2.71 12.56 18.79
N SER A 70 -2.38 11.68 19.73
CA SER A 70 -3.32 11.21 20.74
C SER A 70 -3.48 12.17 21.92
N ARG A 71 -2.44 12.95 22.26
CA ARG A 71 -2.39 13.76 23.48
C ARG A 71 -2.49 15.26 23.24
N CYS A 72 -2.10 15.75 22.04
CA CYS A 72 -1.88 17.18 21.79
C CYS A 72 -2.72 17.74 20.63
N TYR A 73 -2.92 16.99 19.54
CA TYR A 73 -3.53 17.54 18.32
C TYR A 73 -5.00 17.93 18.45
N LYS A 74 -5.70 17.48 19.49
CA LYS A 74 -7.06 17.97 19.76
C LYS A 74 -7.08 19.50 19.93
N CYS A 75 -6.08 20.04 20.69
CA CYS A 75 -5.96 21.46 20.99
C CYS A 75 -4.81 22.16 20.27
N HIS A 76 -3.82 21.42 19.74
CA HIS A 76 -2.63 21.93 19.05
C HIS A 76 -2.43 21.25 17.69
N GLY A 77 -3.50 21.07 16.95
CA GLY A 77 -3.56 20.36 15.69
C GLY A 77 -4.20 21.16 14.54
N PRO A 78 -4.63 20.47 13.48
CA PRO A 78 -5.15 21.08 12.26
C PRO A 78 -6.48 21.81 12.45
N ASP A 79 -7.32 21.39 13.41
CA ASP A 79 -8.64 21.96 13.63
C ASP A 79 -8.54 23.40 14.20
N ALA A 80 -8.88 24.38 13.37
CA ALA A 80 -8.79 25.78 13.73
C ALA A 80 -9.81 26.21 14.82
N GLU A 81 -10.96 25.52 14.91
CA GLU A 81 -11.99 25.83 15.91
C GLU A 81 -11.62 25.32 17.30
N GLN A 82 -10.88 24.21 17.36
CA GLN A 82 -10.43 23.61 18.62
C GLN A 82 -9.04 24.10 19.06
N ARG A 83 -8.33 24.82 18.17
CA ARG A 83 -6.93 25.21 18.40
C ARG A 83 -6.81 26.19 19.56
N GLN A 84 -5.84 25.91 20.43
CA GLN A 84 -5.49 26.74 21.57
C GLN A 84 -4.09 27.37 21.39
N ALA A 85 -3.92 28.60 21.82
CA ALA A 85 -2.67 29.34 21.82
C ALA A 85 -1.99 29.47 20.44
N GLU A 86 -2.74 29.34 19.33
CA GLU A 86 -2.23 29.38 17.94
C GLU A 86 -1.09 28.38 17.66
N LEU A 87 -0.91 27.39 18.54
CA LEU A 87 0.17 26.41 18.45
C LEU A 87 -0.25 25.21 17.58
N ARG A 88 0.57 24.89 16.59
CA ARG A 88 0.42 23.76 15.65
C ARG A 88 1.52 22.73 15.84
N LEU A 89 1.28 21.70 16.65
CA LEU A 89 2.24 20.60 16.84
C LEU A 89 2.21 19.54 15.73
N ASP A 90 1.26 19.61 14.82
CA ASP A 90 1.16 18.80 13.62
C ASP A 90 2.00 19.35 12.45
N GLN A 91 2.42 20.62 12.51
CA GLN A 91 3.24 21.28 11.49
C GLN A 91 4.53 21.87 12.13
N LEU A 92 5.51 22.18 11.28
CA LEU A 92 6.67 22.97 11.64
C LEU A 92 6.43 24.44 11.27
N ASP A 93 5.50 25.09 12.00
CA ASP A 93 5.35 26.53 11.92
C ASP A 93 6.29 27.25 12.92
N PRO A 94 6.44 28.56 12.86
CA PRO A 94 7.30 29.32 13.79
C PRO A 94 6.92 29.13 15.26
N ALA A 95 5.64 28.96 15.59
CA ALA A 95 5.18 28.77 16.97
C ALA A 95 5.54 27.37 17.48
N SER A 96 5.40 26.32 16.64
CA SER A 96 5.85 24.96 16.99
C SER A 96 7.36 24.90 17.12
N ALA A 97 8.10 25.58 16.24
CA ALA A 97 9.56 25.70 16.32
C ALA A 97 9.99 26.38 17.64
N ALA A 98 9.27 27.41 18.10
CA ALA A 98 9.56 28.08 19.38
C ALA A 98 9.23 27.19 20.60
N SER A 99 8.43 26.14 20.47
CA SER A 99 8.12 25.20 21.55
C SER A 99 9.21 24.14 21.80
N ILE A 100 10.20 24.05 20.94
CA ILE A 100 11.28 23.06 20.97
C ILE A 100 12.62 23.79 20.85
N VAL A 101 13.55 23.48 21.73
CA VAL A 101 14.96 23.89 21.63
C VAL A 101 15.73 22.64 21.15
N PRO A 102 16.15 22.59 19.88
CA PRO A 102 16.84 21.40 19.33
C PRO A 102 18.10 21.08 20.14
N GLY A 103 18.22 19.84 20.59
CA GLY A 103 19.34 19.37 21.40
C GLY A 103 19.24 19.65 22.90
N ASP A 104 18.17 20.34 23.37
CA ASP A 104 17.99 20.65 24.80
C ASP A 104 16.53 20.47 25.20
N ALA A 105 16.23 19.28 25.71
CA ALA A 105 14.87 18.98 26.20
C ALA A 105 14.50 19.84 27.42
N ALA A 106 15.43 20.11 28.33
CA ALA A 106 15.18 20.83 29.57
C ALA A 106 14.78 22.30 29.30
N GLN A 107 15.32 22.93 28.26
CA GLN A 107 14.97 24.29 27.86
C GLN A 107 13.79 24.35 26.89
N SER A 108 13.28 23.20 26.43
CA SER A 108 12.14 23.16 25.51
C SER A 108 10.82 23.38 26.23
N PRO A 109 10.04 24.45 25.90
CA PRO A 109 8.73 24.69 26.51
C PRO A 109 7.76 23.51 26.43
N LEU A 110 7.78 22.77 25.30
CA LEU A 110 7.00 21.54 25.15
C LEU A 110 7.35 20.51 26.24
N TYR A 111 8.64 20.27 26.47
CA TYR A 111 9.09 19.26 27.43
C TYR A 111 8.82 19.70 28.86
N GLN A 112 9.03 20.97 29.18
CA GLN A 112 8.69 21.53 30.50
C GLN A 112 7.22 21.34 30.82
N ARG A 113 6.31 21.64 29.89
CA ARG A 113 4.86 21.51 30.08
C ARG A 113 4.38 20.06 30.23
N ILE A 114 4.97 19.10 29.53
CA ILE A 114 4.55 17.68 29.65
C ILE A 114 5.14 16.98 30.87
N THR A 115 6.20 17.52 31.46
CA THR A 115 6.83 17.02 32.70
C THR A 115 6.39 17.74 33.95
N GLU A 116 5.65 18.84 33.81
CA GLU A 116 5.13 19.62 34.91
C GLU A 116 4.12 18.79 35.76
N THR A 117 4.17 18.95 37.06
CA THR A 117 3.31 18.26 38.04
C THR A 117 2.13 19.08 38.48
N GLU A 118 2.23 20.41 38.41
CA GLU A 118 1.16 21.33 38.78
C GLU A 118 0.00 21.25 37.77
N THR A 119 -1.20 20.99 38.25
CA THR A 119 -2.38 20.72 37.41
C THR A 119 -2.76 21.87 36.48
N ASP A 120 -2.48 23.09 36.88
CA ASP A 120 -2.87 24.31 36.16
C ASP A 120 -1.91 24.68 35.04
N THR A 121 -0.69 24.14 35.07
CA THR A 121 0.37 24.48 34.13
C THR A 121 0.81 23.31 33.26
N ARG A 122 0.50 22.06 33.66
CA ARG A 122 0.88 20.87 32.88
C ARG A 122 0.09 20.72 31.57
N MET A 123 0.66 19.99 30.64
CA MET A 123 -0.01 19.56 29.41
C MET A 123 0.00 18.02 29.28
N PRO A 124 -1.13 17.42 28.86
CA PRO A 124 -2.46 18.04 28.68
C PRO A 124 -3.05 18.50 30.02
N PRO A 125 -3.97 19.49 30.00
CA PRO A 125 -4.68 19.96 31.21
C PRO A 125 -5.42 18.81 31.90
N ALA A 126 -5.62 18.90 33.20
CA ALA A 126 -6.28 17.85 33.96
C ALA A 126 -7.72 17.56 33.46
N THR A 127 -8.41 18.57 32.94
CA THR A 127 -9.74 18.45 32.33
C THR A 127 -9.77 17.67 31.02
N GLU A 128 -8.64 17.59 30.31
CA GLU A 128 -8.53 16.96 28.99
C GLU A 128 -7.93 15.55 29.06
N GLY A 129 -7.35 15.16 30.19
CA GLY A 129 -6.88 13.80 30.37
C GLY A 129 -5.73 13.62 31.38
N PRO A 130 -5.29 12.37 31.56
CA PRO A 130 -4.18 12.06 32.45
C PRO A 130 -2.85 12.65 31.92
N PRO A 131 -1.84 12.87 32.79
CA PRO A 131 -0.51 13.26 32.35
C PRO A 131 0.09 12.21 31.41
N LEU A 132 1.09 12.60 30.63
CA LEU A 132 1.87 11.66 29.84
C LEU A 132 2.57 10.65 30.75
N THR A 133 2.64 9.42 30.32
CA THR A 133 3.42 8.38 31.01
C THR A 133 4.92 8.72 30.98
N LYS A 134 5.68 8.20 31.93
CA LYS A 134 7.15 8.38 31.95
C LYS A 134 7.83 7.95 30.65
N LYS A 135 7.32 6.89 30.01
CA LYS A 135 7.81 6.42 28.71
C LYS A 135 7.54 7.41 27.57
N GLU A 136 6.34 8.00 27.53
CA GLU A 136 6.00 9.04 26.56
C GLU A 136 6.86 10.29 26.74
N GLN A 137 7.04 10.74 28.01
CA GLN A 137 7.92 11.86 28.35
C GLN A 137 9.37 11.61 27.91
N GLN A 138 9.91 10.43 28.24
CA GLN A 138 11.28 10.04 27.85
C GLN A 138 11.46 10.04 26.34
N ARG A 139 10.52 9.48 25.57
CA ARG A 139 10.60 9.45 24.10
C ARG A 139 10.62 10.84 23.50
N ILE A 140 9.74 11.75 23.99
CA ILE A 140 9.74 13.14 23.53
C ILE A 140 11.05 13.85 23.91
N GLY A 141 11.57 13.63 25.14
CA GLY A 141 12.86 14.18 25.56
C GLY A 141 14.00 13.73 24.67
N GLN A 142 14.13 12.42 24.45
CA GLN A 142 15.18 11.86 23.57
C GLN A 142 15.06 12.38 22.13
N TRP A 143 13.85 12.54 21.60
CA TRP A 143 13.65 13.14 20.29
C TRP A 143 14.15 14.59 20.23
N ILE A 144 13.82 15.41 21.22
CA ILE A 144 14.31 16.79 21.30
C ILE A 144 15.83 16.82 21.42
N GLU A 145 16.42 15.99 22.26
CA GLU A 145 17.86 15.86 22.45
C GLU A 145 18.59 15.43 21.17
N SER A 146 17.96 14.59 20.34
CA SER A 146 18.48 14.23 19.01
C SER A 146 18.30 15.31 17.94
N GLY A 147 17.84 16.52 18.35
CA GLY A 147 17.68 17.66 17.45
C GLY A 147 16.23 18.04 17.12
N GLY A 148 15.24 17.28 17.59
CA GLY A 148 13.81 17.59 17.39
C GLY A 148 13.34 17.54 15.93
N ALA A 149 14.13 16.89 15.06
CA ALA A 149 13.84 16.81 13.63
C ALA A 149 12.59 15.99 13.36
N ARG A 150 11.83 16.39 12.34
CA ARG A 150 10.72 15.62 11.81
C ARG A 150 11.19 14.95 10.53
N ASP A 151 11.23 13.65 10.55
CA ASP A 151 11.45 12.85 9.35
C ASP A 151 10.27 13.01 8.38
N ALA A 152 10.54 12.85 7.09
CA ALA A 152 9.44 12.68 6.14
C ALA A 152 8.56 11.50 6.57
N HIS A 153 7.27 11.61 6.35
CA HIS A 153 6.34 10.54 6.70
C HIS A 153 6.79 9.22 6.04
N TRP A 154 6.91 8.16 6.81
CA TRP A 154 7.50 6.88 6.40
C TRP A 154 6.93 6.32 5.08
N ALA A 155 5.63 6.53 4.83
CA ALA A 155 4.95 6.06 3.61
C ALA A 155 5.46 6.77 2.33
N PHE A 156 6.14 7.90 2.45
CA PHE A 156 6.66 8.69 1.34
C PHE A 156 8.20 8.63 1.25
N ILE A 157 8.84 7.85 2.11
CA ILE A 157 10.27 7.60 2.02
C ILE A 157 10.49 6.45 1.02
N PRO A 158 11.23 6.66 -0.08
CA PRO A 158 11.53 5.58 -1.02
C PRO A 158 12.19 4.39 -0.31
N PRO A 159 11.74 3.15 -0.55
CA PRO A 159 12.37 1.97 0.02
C PRO A 159 13.84 1.88 -0.39
N GLN A 160 14.72 1.62 0.56
CA GLN A 160 16.13 1.33 0.31
C GLN A 160 16.37 -0.16 0.45
N GLN A 161 17.31 -0.69 -0.32
CA GLN A 161 17.72 -2.08 -0.19
C GLN A 161 18.72 -2.21 0.98
N PRO A 162 18.31 -2.81 2.11
CA PRO A 162 19.22 -2.98 3.23
C PRO A 162 20.27 -4.04 2.92
N THR A 163 21.46 -3.89 3.52
CA THR A 163 22.50 -4.93 3.45
C THR A 163 22.05 -6.14 4.27
N PRO A 164 22.06 -7.36 3.72
CA PRO A 164 21.75 -8.56 4.49
C PRO A 164 22.67 -8.69 5.72
N PRO A 165 22.14 -9.01 6.88
CA PRO A 165 22.94 -9.15 8.10
C PRO A 165 23.89 -10.34 8.00
N GLN A 166 25.01 -10.25 8.73
CA GLN A 166 25.87 -11.41 8.95
C GLN A 166 25.19 -12.36 9.94
N VAL A 167 25.21 -13.65 9.65
CA VAL A 167 24.62 -14.72 10.47
C VAL A 167 25.69 -15.73 10.84
N GLU A 168 25.48 -16.46 11.93
CA GLU A 168 26.42 -17.49 12.42
C GLU A 168 26.41 -18.71 11.50
N ASP A 169 25.24 -19.25 11.19
CA ASP A 169 25.09 -20.34 10.22
C ASP A 169 24.93 -19.77 8.79
N ARG A 170 26.05 -19.74 8.08
CA ARG A 170 26.10 -19.28 6.68
C ARG A 170 25.61 -20.30 5.67
N SER A 171 25.35 -21.54 6.08
CA SER A 171 24.93 -22.62 5.20
C SER A 171 23.43 -22.68 4.98
N TRP A 172 22.65 -22.18 5.94
CA TRP A 172 21.19 -22.22 5.88
C TRP A 172 20.56 -21.18 4.93
N PRO A 173 21.01 -19.91 4.87
CA PRO A 173 20.38 -18.91 4.00
C PRO A 173 20.66 -19.18 2.53
N GLN A 174 19.61 -19.25 1.72
CA GLN A 174 19.70 -19.32 0.25
C GLN A 174 19.55 -17.94 -0.40
N GLY A 175 19.14 -16.93 0.35
CA GLY A 175 18.95 -15.58 -0.14
C GLY A 175 18.96 -14.52 0.97
N ALA A 176 18.85 -13.26 0.57
CA ALA A 176 18.87 -12.14 1.51
C ALA A 176 17.76 -12.22 2.56
N ILE A 177 16.56 -12.66 2.18
CA ILE A 177 15.42 -12.79 3.09
C ILE A 177 15.73 -13.81 4.19
N ASP A 178 16.33 -14.93 3.82
CA ASP A 178 16.71 -15.96 4.80
C ASP A 178 17.73 -15.43 5.80
N ALA A 179 18.69 -14.60 5.34
CA ALA A 179 19.66 -13.98 6.21
C ALA A 179 18.98 -13.08 7.27
N PHE A 180 17.96 -12.29 6.90
CA PHE A 180 17.20 -11.48 7.85
C PHE A 180 16.38 -12.35 8.82
N VAL A 181 15.77 -13.43 8.33
CA VAL A 181 15.00 -14.36 9.15
C VAL A 181 15.93 -15.05 10.15
N LEU A 182 17.06 -15.59 9.67
CA LEU A 182 18.03 -16.30 10.53
C LEU A 182 18.63 -15.38 11.59
N ALA A 183 19.06 -14.17 11.22
CA ALA A 183 19.58 -13.20 12.19
C ALA A 183 18.57 -12.89 13.31
N ARG A 184 17.27 -12.86 12.98
CA ARG A 184 16.24 -12.70 14.01
C ARG A 184 16.10 -13.94 14.88
N LEU A 185 16.15 -15.14 14.31
CA LEU A 185 16.10 -16.40 15.06
C LEU A 185 17.30 -16.51 16.01
N GLU A 186 18.52 -16.26 15.51
CA GLU A 186 19.75 -16.28 16.32
C GLU A 186 19.67 -15.28 17.49
N LYS A 187 19.16 -14.06 17.23
CA LYS A 187 18.97 -13.06 18.29
C LYS A 187 18.01 -13.53 19.40
N GLU A 188 17.01 -14.34 19.06
CA GLU A 188 16.05 -14.91 20.02
C GLU A 188 16.51 -16.26 20.59
N GLY A 189 17.71 -16.74 20.24
CA GLY A 189 18.22 -18.05 20.66
C GLY A 189 17.45 -19.23 20.05
N LEU A 190 16.85 -19.05 18.88
CA LEU A 190 16.08 -20.05 18.16
C LEU A 190 16.85 -20.53 16.92
N ALA A 191 16.61 -21.79 16.56
CA ALA A 191 17.11 -22.34 15.29
C ALA A 191 15.97 -22.55 14.31
N PRO A 192 16.26 -22.52 12.97
CA PRO A 192 15.29 -22.93 11.97
C PRO A 192 14.84 -24.39 12.18
N ALA A 193 13.58 -24.67 11.88
CA ALA A 193 13.11 -26.04 11.81
C ALA A 193 13.76 -26.78 10.63
N SER A 194 13.84 -28.10 10.73
CA SER A 194 14.26 -28.93 9.60
C SER A 194 13.34 -28.77 8.41
N GLU A 195 13.88 -28.99 7.22
CA GLU A 195 13.09 -28.99 5.98
C GLU A 195 11.95 -30.02 6.07
N ALA A 196 10.78 -29.66 5.55
CA ALA A 196 9.63 -30.55 5.51
C ALA A 196 9.85 -31.68 4.47
N ASP A 197 9.21 -32.83 4.70
CA ASP A 197 9.24 -33.93 3.73
C ASP A 197 8.60 -33.51 2.39
N ARG A 198 8.95 -34.22 1.31
CA ARG A 198 8.51 -33.89 -0.06
C ARG A 198 7.00 -33.88 -0.24
N ARG A 199 6.26 -34.75 0.43
CA ARG A 199 4.78 -34.77 0.37
C ARG A 199 4.19 -33.51 0.98
N THR A 200 4.75 -33.07 2.11
CA THR A 200 4.38 -31.82 2.77
C THR A 200 4.74 -30.61 1.90
N LEU A 201 5.92 -30.58 1.27
CA LEU A 201 6.38 -29.49 0.40
C LEU A 201 5.46 -29.32 -0.80
N ILE A 202 5.20 -30.38 -1.58
CA ILE A 202 4.32 -30.28 -2.76
C ILE A 202 2.91 -29.84 -2.37
N ARG A 203 2.37 -30.37 -1.29
CA ARG A 203 1.06 -29.97 -0.79
C ARG A 203 1.01 -28.46 -0.47
N ARG A 204 1.99 -27.96 0.26
CA ARG A 204 2.06 -26.53 0.63
C ARG A 204 2.16 -25.62 -0.59
N VAL A 205 3.13 -25.90 -1.47
CA VAL A 205 3.35 -25.05 -2.65
C VAL A 205 2.18 -25.09 -3.61
N SER A 206 1.48 -26.23 -3.75
CA SER A 206 0.28 -26.33 -4.59
C SER A 206 -0.86 -25.46 -4.07
N PHE A 207 -1.14 -25.48 -2.75
CA PHE A 207 -2.14 -24.61 -2.17
C PHE A 207 -1.75 -23.13 -2.23
N ASP A 208 -0.48 -22.81 -2.05
CA ASP A 208 0.00 -21.42 -2.11
C ASP A 208 -0.11 -20.85 -3.53
N LEU A 209 0.29 -21.60 -4.54
CA LEU A 209 0.37 -21.12 -5.91
C LEU A 209 -0.90 -21.36 -6.75
N ARG A 210 -1.59 -22.48 -6.55
CA ARG A 210 -2.78 -22.85 -7.34
C ARG A 210 -4.09 -22.80 -6.55
N GLY A 211 -4.02 -22.79 -5.21
CA GLY A 211 -5.20 -22.88 -4.35
C GLY A 211 -5.86 -24.27 -4.32
N LEU A 212 -5.24 -25.27 -4.98
CA LEU A 212 -5.76 -26.62 -5.16
C LEU A 212 -4.77 -27.66 -4.61
N PRO A 213 -5.24 -28.84 -4.18
CA PRO A 213 -4.32 -29.93 -3.85
C PRO A 213 -3.58 -30.42 -5.10
N PRO A 214 -2.37 -30.95 -4.95
CA PRO A 214 -1.70 -31.64 -6.07
C PRO A 214 -2.43 -32.94 -6.40
N SER A 215 -2.31 -33.42 -7.65
CA SER A 215 -2.78 -34.75 -8.02
C SER A 215 -1.91 -35.86 -7.40
N ILE A 216 -2.41 -37.08 -7.39
CA ILE A 216 -1.64 -38.24 -6.88
C ILE A 216 -0.39 -38.44 -7.72
N GLU A 217 -0.50 -38.33 -9.03
CA GLU A 217 0.57 -38.49 -9.99
C GLU A 217 1.65 -37.40 -9.82
N GLU A 218 1.24 -36.15 -9.58
CA GLU A 218 2.19 -35.05 -9.27
C GLU A 218 2.97 -35.33 -7.98
N VAL A 219 2.27 -35.84 -6.95
CA VAL A 219 2.91 -36.18 -5.68
C VAL A 219 3.92 -37.30 -5.85
N GLU A 220 3.57 -38.39 -6.53
CA GLU A 220 4.46 -39.53 -6.77
C GLU A 220 5.66 -39.11 -7.61
N ALA A 221 5.45 -38.40 -8.71
CA ALA A 221 6.53 -37.90 -9.56
C ALA A 221 7.52 -37.01 -8.78
N PHE A 222 7.03 -36.11 -7.92
CA PHE A 222 7.92 -35.25 -7.13
C PHE A 222 8.64 -36.00 -5.99
N VAL A 223 7.96 -36.94 -5.34
CA VAL A 223 8.56 -37.72 -4.21
C VAL A 223 9.68 -38.61 -4.71
N ASP A 224 9.50 -39.22 -5.87
CA ASP A 224 10.44 -40.21 -6.46
C ASP A 224 11.54 -39.55 -7.31
N ASP A 225 11.47 -38.24 -7.58
CA ASP A 225 12.46 -37.51 -8.37
C ASP A 225 13.77 -37.32 -7.58
N PRO A 226 14.91 -37.97 -7.96
CA PRO A 226 16.17 -37.86 -7.22
C PRO A 226 16.93 -36.56 -7.45
N ASP A 227 16.47 -35.73 -8.39
CA ASP A 227 17.16 -34.50 -8.78
C ASP A 227 17.12 -33.44 -7.66
N PRO A 228 18.26 -32.84 -7.28
CA PRO A 228 18.30 -31.78 -6.29
C PRO A 228 17.47 -30.54 -6.70
N ASP A 229 17.27 -30.30 -8.00
CA ASP A 229 16.49 -29.18 -8.53
C ASP A 229 14.98 -29.50 -8.69
N ALA A 230 14.53 -30.69 -8.26
CA ALA A 230 13.14 -31.14 -8.40
C ALA A 230 12.12 -30.13 -7.81
N TYR A 231 12.43 -29.53 -6.65
CA TYR A 231 11.54 -28.55 -6.03
C TYR A 231 11.45 -27.25 -6.85
N SER A 232 12.56 -26.77 -7.38
CA SER A 232 12.56 -25.55 -8.23
C SER A 232 11.75 -25.77 -9.49
N ARG A 233 11.90 -26.93 -10.15
CA ARG A 233 11.08 -27.28 -11.33
C ARG A 233 9.59 -27.41 -11.01
N LEU A 234 9.26 -28.01 -9.86
CA LEU A 234 7.88 -28.08 -9.39
C LEU A 234 7.26 -26.69 -9.22
N VAL A 235 7.99 -25.76 -8.59
CA VAL A 235 7.54 -24.36 -8.42
C VAL A 235 7.32 -23.68 -9.78
N GLU A 236 8.25 -23.79 -10.73
CA GLU A 236 8.09 -23.22 -12.07
C GLU A 236 6.86 -23.80 -12.79
N THR A 237 6.67 -25.12 -12.75
CA THR A 237 5.48 -25.76 -13.34
C THR A 237 4.18 -25.25 -12.75
N MET A 238 4.14 -25.03 -11.42
CA MET A 238 2.95 -24.50 -10.75
C MET A 238 2.70 -23.02 -11.05
N LEU A 239 3.75 -22.24 -11.25
CA LEU A 239 3.66 -20.86 -11.69
C LEU A 239 3.15 -20.68 -13.12
N GLU A 240 3.39 -21.66 -13.98
CA GLU A 240 2.88 -21.70 -15.37
C GLU A 240 1.43 -22.22 -15.45
N SER A 241 0.90 -22.77 -14.37
CA SER A 241 -0.47 -23.27 -14.33
C SER A 241 -1.50 -22.14 -14.46
N PRO A 242 -2.60 -22.30 -15.22
CA PRO A 242 -3.69 -21.32 -15.30
C PRO A 242 -4.33 -21.06 -13.94
N HIS A 243 -4.28 -22.02 -13.03
CA HIS A 243 -4.77 -21.88 -11.65
C HIS A 243 -3.96 -20.91 -10.80
N TYR A 244 -2.72 -20.57 -11.22
CA TYR A 244 -1.95 -19.52 -10.55
C TYR A 244 -2.65 -18.17 -10.63
N GLY A 245 -3.12 -17.78 -11.82
CA GLY A 245 -3.88 -16.54 -11.99
C GLY A 245 -5.19 -16.55 -11.22
N GLU A 246 -5.92 -17.67 -11.20
CA GLU A 246 -7.14 -17.81 -10.41
C GLU A 246 -6.86 -17.61 -8.92
N ARG A 247 -5.79 -18.23 -8.41
CA ARG A 247 -5.39 -18.11 -7.00
C ARG A 247 -4.98 -16.68 -6.62
N MET A 248 -4.16 -16.03 -7.44
CA MET A 248 -3.69 -14.66 -7.19
C MET A 248 -4.82 -13.65 -7.34
N ALA A 249 -5.73 -13.86 -8.29
CA ALA A 249 -6.87 -13.00 -8.53
C ALA A 249 -7.82 -12.92 -7.33
N GLN A 250 -7.96 -13.96 -6.50
CA GLN A 250 -8.84 -13.95 -5.32
C GLN A 250 -8.53 -12.76 -4.41
N ASN A 251 -7.24 -12.59 -4.04
CA ASN A 251 -6.84 -11.49 -3.16
C ASN A 251 -7.07 -10.12 -3.81
N TRP A 252 -6.83 -10.01 -5.12
CA TRP A 252 -7.07 -8.76 -5.84
C TRP A 252 -8.54 -8.42 -5.95
N LEU A 253 -9.38 -9.41 -6.24
CA LEU A 253 -10.83 -9.23 -6.38
C LEU A 253 -11.48 -8.83 -5.04
N ASP A 254 -10.98 -9.33 -3.92
CA ASP A 254 -11.40 -8.88 -2.59
C ASP A 254 -11.05 -7.39 -2.37
N LEU A 255 -9.82 -6.98 -2.70
CA LEU A 255 -9.41 -5.57 -2.65
C LEU A 255 -10.24 -4.69 -3.58
N ALA A 256 -10.55 -5.17 -4.79
CA ALA A 256 -11.40 -4.49 -5.76
C ALA A 256 -12.88 -4.48 -5.37
N ARG A 257 -13.30 -5.19 -4.33
CA ARG A 257 -14.69 -5.36 -3.89
C ARG A 257 -15.56 -6.02 -4.98
N TYR A 258 -14.98 -6.97 -5.73
CA TYR A 258 -15.69 -7.69 -6.78
C TYR A 258 -16.95 -8.36 -6.24
N ALA A 259 -18.05 -8.20 -6.98
CA ALA A 259 -19.28 -8.92 -6.75
C ALA A 259 -20.08 -9.04 -8.05
N ASP A 260 -20.79 -10.14 -8.21
CA ASP A 260 -21.70 -10.39 -9.34
C ASP A 260 -23.10 -9.82 -9.10
N THR A 261 -23.28 -8.99 -8.06
CA THR A 261 -24.51 -8.30 -7.70
C THR A 261 -24.27 -6.82 -7.44
N THR A 262 -25.33 -6.03 -7.36
CA THR A 262 -25.24 -4.57 -7.21
C THR A 262 -25.07 -4.11 -5.77
N GLY A 263 -25.40 -4.94 -4.79
CA GLY A 263 -25.45 -4.56 -3.38
C GLY A 263 -26.71 -3.74 -3.02
N TYR A 264 -26.72 -3.19 -1.82
CA TYR A 264 -27.85 -2.50 -1.22
C TYR A 264 -29.12 -3.39 -1.15
N ALA A 265 -30.28 -2.78 -0.93
CA ALA A 265 -31.53 -3.50 -0.70
C ALA A 265 -32.04 -4.30 -1.92
N SER A 266 -31.74 -3.85 -3.13
CA SER A 266 -32.22 -4.52 -4.34
C SER A 266 -31.34 -5.68 -4.80
N ASP A 267 -30.08 -5.60 -4.53
CA ASP A 267 -29.05 -6.61 -4.79
C ASP A 267 -29.26 -7.51 -6.01
N VAL A 268 -29.52 -6.89 -7.16
CA VAL A 268 -29.79 -7.63 -8.40
C VAL A 268 -28.50 -8.09 -9.08
N PRO A 269 -28.54 -9.16 -9.88
CA PRO A 269 -27.40 -9.65 -10.63
C PRO A 269 -26.79 -8.57 -11.52
N ARG A 270 -25.46 -8.52 -11.55
CA ARG A 270 -24.65 -7.62 -12.36
C ARG A 270 -23.49 -8.42 -12.97
N PRO A 271 -23.45 -8.60 -14.30
CA PRO A 271 -22.38 -9.35 -14.93
C PRO A 271 -21.05 -8.56 -14.86
N MET A 272 -20.12 -9.02 -14.03
CA MET A 272 -18.78 -8.45 -13.86
C MET A 272 -17.67 -9.45 -14.24
N TRP A 273 -18.03 -10.64 -14.71
CA TRP A 273 -17.11 -11.74 -14.98
C TRP A 273 -15.98 -11.38 -15.96
N LEU A 274 -16.21 -10.49 -16.93
CA LEU A 274 -15.17 -10.04 -17.85
C LEU A 274 -13.99 -9.38 -17.12
N TYR A 275 -14.26 -8.57 -16.09
CA TYR A 275 -13.22 -7.96 -15.27
C TYR A 275 -12.49 -9.02 -14.43
N ARG A 276 -13.21 -9.96 -13.82
CA ARG A 276 -12.60 -11.10 -13.10
C ARG A 276 -11.64 -11.87 -14.00
N ASP A 277 -12.08 -12.23 -15.19
CA ASP A 277 -11.30 -13.02 -16.13
C ASP A 277 -10.10 -12.21 -16.67
N TRP A 278 -10.25 -10.89 -16.82
CA TRP A 278 -9.14 -10.00 -17.13
C TRP A 278 -8.07 -10.03 -16.02
N VAL A 279 -8.47 -9.93 -14.76
CA VAL A 279 -7.56 -10.00 -13.59
C VAL A 279 -6.82 -11.34 -13.57
N ILE A 280 -7.51 -12.46 -13.78
CA ILE A 280 -6.92 -13.81 -13.83
C ILE A 280 -5.85 -13.88 -14.93
N ARG A 281 -6.18 -13.42 -16.15
CA ARG A 281 -5.21 -13.39 -17.26
C ARG A 281 -4.02 -12.48 -16.96
N ALA A 282 -4.25 -11.30 -16.41
CA ALA A 282 -3.17 -10.38 -16.08
C ALA A 282 -2.14 -10.99 -15.10
N PHE A 283 -2.58 -11.81 -14.14
CA PHE A 283 -1.69 -12.56 -13.26
C PHE A 283 -0.97 -13.70 -14.00
N ASN A 284 -1.67 -14.46 -14.86
CA ASN A 284 -1.06 -15.53 -15.63
C ASN A 284 -0.02 -15.01 -16.64
N ASP A 285 -0.30 -13.87 -17.27
CA ASP A 285 0.60 -13.19 -18.19
C ASP A 285 1.75 -12.45 -17.48
N ASN A 286 1.75 -12.47 -16.13
CA ASN A 286 2.69 -11.74 -15.29
C ASN A 286 2.80 -10.26 -15.71
N LEU A 287 1.64 -9.61 -15.94
CA LEU A 287 1.57 -8.21 -16.33
C LEU A 287 2.29 -7.32 -15.30
N PRO A 288 3.24 -6.45 -15.72
CA PRO A 288 3.92 -5.56 -14.79
C PRO A 288 2.94 -4.70 -13.98
N PHE A 289 3.23 -4.50 -12.70
CA PHE A 289 2.29 -3.85 -11.77
C PHE A 289 1.93 -2.42 -12.18
N ASP A 290 2.86 -1.66 -12.73
CA ASP A 290 2.63 -0.32 -13.25
C ASP A 290 1.60 -0.32 -14.40
N GLN A 291 1.72 -1.26 -15.34
CA GLN A 291 0.75 -1.46 -16.42
C GLN A 291 -0.59 -1.96 -15.88
N PHE A 292 -0.56 -2.93 -14.97
CA PHE A 292 -1.75 -3.46 -14.32
C PHE A 292 -2.54 -2.36 -13.58
N ALA A 293 -1.86 -1.48 -12.87
CA ALA A 293 -2.48 -0.34 -12.19
C ALA A 293 -3.02 0.69 -13.17
N MET A 294 -2.23 1.08 -14.16
CA MET A 294 -2.61 2.09 -15.16
C MET A 294 -3.86 1.66 -15.95
N LEU A 295 -3.93 0.40 -16.38
CA LEU A 295 -5.08 -0.12 -17.12
C LEU A 295 -6.36 -0.11 -16.28
N GLN A 296 -6.29 -0.42 -15.01
CA GLN A 296 -7.46 -0.42 -14.12
C GLN A 296 -7.93 0.99 -13.77
N LEU A 297 -7.01 1.95 -13.66
CA LEU A 297 -7.36 3.32 -13.29
C LEU A 297 -7.78 4.18 -14.50
N ALA A 298 -7.19 3.96 -15.67
CA ALA A 298 -7.31 4.82 -16.84
C ALA A 298 -7.17 4.08 -18.19
N GLY A 299 -7.51 2.80 -18.26
CA GLY A 299 -7.41 2.00 -19.49
C GLY A 299 -8.21 2.56 -20.66
N ASP A 300 -9.34 3.24 -20.38
CA ASP A 300 -10.18 3.93 -21.35
C ASP A 300 -9.60 5.24 -21.86
N MET A 301 -8.58 5.79 -21.20
CA MET A 301 -7.93 7.06 -21.55
C MET A 301 -6.63 6.87 -22.34
N LEU A 302 -6.20 5.62 -22.54
CA LEU A 302 -4.98 5.34 -23.29
C LEU A 302 -5.16 5.61 -24.78
N PRO A 303 -4.13 6.14 -25.48
CA PRO A 303 -4.14 6.21 -26.94
C PRO A 303 -4.35 4.80 -27.53
N GLU A 304 -5.29 4.68 -28.48
CA GLU A 304 -5.62 3.41 -29.15
C GLU A 304 -6.09 2.29 -28.18
N SER A 305 -6.83 2.69 -27.12
CA SER A 305 -7.41 1.77 -26.15
C SER A 305 -8.20 0.64 -26.81
N LYS A 306 -7.92 -0.60 -26.47
CA LYS A 306 -8.58 -1.80 -26.97
C LYS A 306 -9.65 -2.28 -26.00
N SER A 307 -10.52 -3.17 -26.44
CA SER A 307 -11.58 -3.74 -25.58
C SER A 307 -11.02 -4.33 -24.29
N ASN A 308 -9.85 -4.97 -24.35
CA ASN A 308 -9.20 -5.55 -23.17
C ASN A 308 -8.76 -4.48 -22.14
N ASP A 309 -8.31 -3.31 -22.60
CA ASP A 309 -7.90 -2.20 -21.74
C ASP A 309 -9.12 -1.54 -21.08
N LEU A 310 -10.24 -1.49 -21.82
CA LEU A 310 -11.53 -1.03 -21.31
C LEU A 310 -12.08 -1.97 -20.22
N ILE A 311 -11.95 -3.29 -20.39
CA ILE A 311 -12.39 -4.28 -19.40
C ILE A 311 -11.64 -4.09 -18.07
N ALA A 312 -10.37 -3.74 -18.11
CA ALA A 312 -9.57 -3.47 -16.92
C ALA A 312 -10.18 -2.41 -16.01
N THR A 313 -10.82 -1.37 -16.58
CA THR A 313 -11.49 -0.30 -15.82
C THR A 313 -12.69 -0.78 -15.01
N GLY A 314 -13.06 -2.05 -15.14
CA GLY A 314 -14.04 -2.73 -14.30
C GLY A 314 -13.76 -2.61 -12.80
N PHE A 315 -12.51 -2.33 -12.40
CA PHE A 315 -12.15 -1.99 -11.03
C PHE A 315 -13.05 -0.90 -10.43
N HIS A 316 -13.32 0.16 -11.18
CA HIS A 316 -14.19 1.26 -10.76
C HIS A 316 -15.69 0.92 -10.82
N ARG A 317 -16.05 -0.19 -11.44
CA ARG A 317 -17.42 -0.68 -11.52
C ARG A 317 -17.80 -1.62 -10.39
N CYS A 318 -16.85 -2.10 -9.59
CA CYS A 318 -17.08 -2.98 -8.45
C CYS A 318 -17.73 -2.27 -7.25
N SER A 319 -17.91 -0.94 -7.28
CA SER A 319 -18.65 -0.21 -6.24
C SER A 319 -20.12 -0.66 -6.17
N MET A 320 -20.72 -0.63 -4.97
CA MET A 320 -22.15 -0.86 -4.81
C MET A 320 -22.97 0.17 -5.55
N GLN A 321 -24.13 -0.22 -6.09
CA GLN A 321 -25.03 0.63 -6.85
C GLN A 321 -26.46 0.55 -6.31
N ALA A 322 -27.04 1.72 -5.98
CA ALA A 322 -28.47 1.79 -5.68
C ALA A 322 -29.24 1.88 -7.00
N LEU A 323 -30.12 0.91 -7.23
CA LEU A 323 -30.97 0.86 -8.42
C LEU A 323 -32.37 1.38 -8.10
N GLY A 324 -33.09 1.79 -9.16
CA GLY A 324 -34.48 2.19 -9.08
C GLY A 324 -34.71 3.69 -8.99
N ASN A 325 -35.99 4.05 -8.91
CA ASN A 325 -36.45 5.45 -8.85
C ASN A 325 -36.22 6.01 -7.43
N ASN A 326 -34.96 6.14 -7.05
CA ASN A 326 -34.59 6.62 -5.74
C ASN A 326 -34.53 8.16 -5.73
N PRO A 327 -35.29 8.86 -4.88
CA PRO A 327 -35.22 10.31 -4.74
C PRO A 327 -33.84 10.82 -4.26
N ARG A 328 -32.99 9.95 -3.74
CA ARG A 328 -31.64 10.27 -3.29
C ARG A 328 -30.55 9.92 -4.33
N LYS A 329 -30.85 10.04 -5.61
CA LYS A 329 -29.89 9.72 -6.69
C LYS A 329 -28.54 10.40 -6.49
N GLU A 330 -28.52 11.68 -6.13
CA GLU A 330 -27.30 12.44 -5.92
C GLU A 330 -26.50 11.94 -4.69
N GLU A 331 -27.18 11.58 -3.60
CA GLU A 331 -26.53 10.98 -2.44
C GLU A 331 -25.76 9.71 -2.83
N PHE A 332 -26.39 8.81 -3.59
CA PHE A 332 -25.74 7.57 -4.01
C PHE A 332 -24.65 7.79 -5.06
N ARG A 333 -24.78 8.81 -5.89
CA ARG A 333 -23.71 9.22 -6.80
C ARG A 333 -22.47 9.65 -6.00
N VAL A 334 -22.64 10.53 -5.05
CA VAL A 334 -21.56 11.01 -4.18
C VAL A 334 -20.94 9.85 -3.39
N LYS A 335 -21.74 8.97 -2.80
CA LYS A 335 -21.26 7.75 -2.12
C LYS A 335 -20.41 6.86 -3.04
N GLY A 336 -20.81 6.72 -4.31
CA GLY A 336 -20.03 5.97 -5.30
C GLY A 336 -18.69 6.61 -5.63
N ILE A 337 -18.61 7.96 -5.63
CA ILE A 337 -17.34 8.66 -5.83
C ILE A 337 -16.44 8.50 -4.59
N ILE A 338 -16.98 8.72 -3.40
CA ILE A 338 -16.29 8.52 -2.12
C ILE A 338 -15.69 7.10 -2.04
N ASP A 339 -16.47 6.09 -2.40
CA ASP A 339 -16.02 4.71 -2.44
C ASP A 339 -14.85 4.48 -3.41
N ARG A 340 -14.87 5.09 -4.61
CA ARG A 340 -13.76 5.02 -5.57
C ARG A 340 -12.51 5.70 -5.04
N VAL A 341 -12.62 6.90 -4.45
CA VAL A 341 -11.49 7.59 -3.81
C VAL A 341 -10.86 6.72 -2.75
N ASN A 342 -11.67 6.26 -1.79
CA ASN A 342 -11.18 5.48 -0.67
C ASN A 342 -10.60 4.13 -1.08
N THR A 343 -11.19 3.47 -2.08
CA THR A 343 -10.68 2.19 -2.58
C THR A 343 -9.40 2.37 -3.37
N THR A 344 -9.33 3.37 -4.26
CA THR A 344 -8.11 3.65 -5.02
C THR A 344 -6.95 3.98 -4.08
N ALA A 345 -7.19 4.83 -3.07
CA ALA A 345 -6.17 5.16 -2.08
C ALA A 345 -5.70 3.91 -1.30
N ARG A 346 -6.63 3.08 -0.85
CA ARG A 346 -6.31 1.88 -0.08
C ARG A 346 -5.57 0.84 -0.90
N VAL A 347 -6.00 0.59 -2.12
CA VAL A 347 -5.48 -0.51 -2.97
C VAL A 347 -4.16 -0.14 -3.63
N PHE A 348 -4.05 1.06 -4.20
CA PHE A 348 -2.88 1.46 -4.98
C PHE A 348 -1.86 2.28 -4.19
N LEU A 349 -2.30 3.06 -3.19
CA LEU A 349 -1.41 3.90 -2.40
C LEU A 349 -1.12 3.33 -1.01
N GLY A 350 -1.88 2.32 -0.55
CA GLY A 350 -1.77 1.80 0.80
C GLY A 350 -2.19 2.80 1.89
N LEU A 351 -2.98 3.83 1.54
CA LEU A 351 -3.39 4.92 2.42
C LEU A 351 -4.87 4.85 2.77
N THR A 352 -5.23 5.26 3.98
CA THR A 352 -6.62 5.38 4.41
C THR A 352 -7.04 6.85 4.36
N MET A 353 -7.59 7.30 3.24
CA MET A 353 -7.95 8.72 3.04
C MET A 353 -9.32 9.12 3.62
N GLY A 354 -10.15 8.18 4.07
CA GLY A 354 -11.53 8.44 4.47
C GLY A 354 -11.71 9.48 5.60
N CYS A 355 -10.73 9.64 6.50
CA CYS A 355 -10.77 10.68 7.52
C CYS A 355 -10.74 12.09 6.90
N ALA A 356 -10.04 12.25 5.76
CA ALA A 356 -9.88 13.52 5.07
C ALA A 356 -11.15 13.98 4.32
N GLU A 357 -12.21 13.17 4.32
CA GLU A 357 -13.54 13.59 3.86
C GLU A 357 -14.13 14.75 4.66
N CYS A 358 -13.91 14.76 5.98
CA CYS A 358 -14.48 15.74 6.90
C CYS A 358 -13.48 16.77 7.44
N HIS A 359 -12.19 16.40 7.57
CA HIS A 359 -11.12 17.23 8.11
C HIS A 359 -9.76 16.71 7.64
N ASP A 360 -8.69 17.50 7.76
CA ASP A 360 -7.34 17.04 7.48
C ASP A 360 -7.01 15.76 8.25
N HIS A 361 -6.35 14.79 7.60
CA HIS A 361 -6.08 13.51 8.22
C HIS A 361 -5.22 13.68 9.49
N LYS A 362 -5.57 12.95 10.56
CA LYS A 362 -4.94 13.14 11.86
C LYS A 362 -3.48 12.69 11.93
N PHE A 363 -3.14 11.63 11.20
CA PHE A 363 -1.83 10.98 11.29
C PHE A 363 -1.02 11.10 10.01
N ASP A 364 -1.69 11.02 8.86
CA ASP A 364 -1.05 11.06 7.55
C ASP A 364 -1.09 12.50 7.01
N PRO A 365 -0.10 12.92 6.20
CA PRO A 365 -0.05 14.26 5.63
C PRO A 365 -1.01 14.39 4.43
N ILE A 366 -2.29 14.17 4.68
CA ILE A 366 -3.37 14.22 3.69
C ILE A 366 -4.37 15.27 4.12
N THR A 367 -4.48 16.34 3.34
CA THR A 367 -5.43 17.41 3.62
C THR A 367 -6.83 17.09 3.06
N GLN A 368 -7.85 17.71 3.60
CA GLN A 368 -9.21 17.66 3.03
C GLN A 368 -9.22 18.17 1.58
N LYS A 369 -8.42 19.19 1.27
CA LYS A 369 -8.30 19.73 -0.09
C LYS A 369 -7.76 18.68 -1.07
N GLU A 370 -6.76 17.88 -0.69
CA GLU A 370 -6.22 16.80 -1.52
C GLU A 370 -7.23 15.67 -1.71
N TYR A 371 -7.98 15.33 -0.66
CA TYR A 371 -9.10 14.39 -0.74
C TYR A 371 -10.11 14.81 -1.82
N TYR A 372 -10.57 16.06 -1.78
CA TYR A 372 -11.53 16.58 -2.77
C TYR A 372 -10.90 16.82 -4.13
N GLY A 373 -9.58 17.01 -4.22
CA GLY A 373 -8.85 16.95 -5.48
C GLY A 373 -8.98 15.58 -6.16
N MET A 374 -8.77 14.50 -5.40
CA MET A 374 -8.96 13.13 -5.89
C MET A 374 -10.45 12.81 -6.18
N PHE A 375 -11.37 13.30 -5.34
CA PHE A 375 -12.80 13.22 -5.57
C PHE A 375 -13.19 13.86 -6.92
N ALA A 376 -12.63 15.01 -7.27
CA ALA A 376 -12.93 15.71 -8.52
C ALA A 376 -12.55 14.87 -9.76
N ILE A 377 -11.49 14.07 -9.69
CA ILE A 377 -11.10 13.15 -10.78
C ILE A 377 -12.23 12.16 -11.06
N PHE A 378 -12.79 11.52 -10.03
CA PHE A 378 -13.87 10.53 -10.19
C PHE A 378 -15.26 11.13 -10.38
N ASN A 379 -15.42 12.44 -10.12
CA ASN A 379 -16.71 13.14 -10.28
C ASN A 379 -17.09 13.38 -11.74
N ASN A 380 -16.16 13.22 -12.67
CA ASN A 380 -16.40 13.39 -14.11
C ASN A 380 -17.03 12.16 -14.78
N VAL A 381 -17.17 11.05 -14.06
CA VAL A 381 -17.70 9.80 -14.62
C VAL A 381 -19.21 9.72 -14.38
N PRO A 382 -20.05 9.63 -15.43
CA PRO A 382 -21.50 9.43 -15.27
C PRO A 382 -21.77 8.08 -14.55
N HIS A 383 -22.59 8.11 -13.52
CA HIS A 383 -22.76 6.97 -12.60
C HIS A 383 -24.23 6.68 -12.27
N TYR A 384 -25.14 6.79 -13.20
CA TYR A 384 -26.57 6.63 -12.89
C TYR A 384 -27.20 5.40 -13.51
N GLY A 385 -27.96 4.68 -12.68
CA GLY A 385 -29.08 3.88 -13.15
C GLY A 385 -30.35 4.74 -13.15
N GLU A 386 -31.04 4.84 -14.26
CA GLU A 386 -32.44 5.24 -14.33
C GLU A 386 -33.30 4.01 -14.54
N ASN A 387 -34.45 3.94 -13.85
CA ASN A 387 -35.50 2.94 -14.08
C ASN A 387 -35.04 1.47 -13.96
N PHE A 388 -34.38 1.07 -12.85
CA PHE A 388 -33.91 -0.30 -12.61
C PHE A 388 -32.88 -0.84 -13.63
N GLU A 389 -32.49 -0.06 -14.62
CA GLU A 389 -31.39 -0.42 -15.51
C GLU A 389 -30.05 0.05 -14.91
N VAL A 390 -29.07 -0.81 -14.95
CA VAL A 390 -27.68 -0.45 -14.62
C VAL A 390 -27.17 0.45 -15.74
N ARG A 391 -27.42 1.76 -15.64
CA ARG A 391 -26.83 2.76 -16.51
C ARG A 391 -25.62 3.37 -15.79
N GLY A 392 -24.50 3.08 -16.25
CA GLY A 392 -23.22 3.72 -15.94
C GLY A 392 -22.42 3.66 -17.21
N PRO A 393 -21.19 4.11 -17.23
CA PRO A 393 -20.36 3.86 -18.39
C PRO A 393 -20.37 2.35 -18.66
N ARG A 394 -21.02 1.97 -19.76
CA ARG A 394 -21.06 0.61 -20.29
C ARG A 394 -20.11 0.55 -21.43
N ILE A 395 -19.40 -0.53 -21.53
CA ILE A 395 -18.63 -0.91 -22.69
C ILE A 395 -19.24 -2.20 -23.18
N ASP A 396 -19.66 -2.21 -24.43
CA ASP A 396 -20.01 -3.46 -25.10
C ASP A 396 -18.70 -4.18 -25.40
N ALA A 397 -18.32 -5.09 -24.51
CA ALA A 397 -17.14 -5.90 -24.68
C ALA A 397 -17.55 -7.31 -25.10
N THR A 398 -17.06 -7.73 -26.26
CA THR A 398 -17.09 -9.15 -26.65
C THR A 398 -16.12 -9.91 -25.76
N SER A 399 -16.53 -11.11 -25.32
CA SER A 399 -15.62 -11.99 -24.58
C SER A 399 -14.41 -12.30 -25.44
N PRO A 400 -13.18 -12.15 -24.95
CA PRO A 400 -11.99 -12.62 -25.64
C PRO A 400 -11.96 -14.13 -25.86
N LEU A 401 -12.85 -14.87 -25.20
CA LEU A 401 -13.06 -16.32 -25.39
C LEU A 401 -14.05 -16.62 -26.51
N ALA A 402 -14.64 -15.60 -27.14
CA ALA A 402 -15.60 -15.78 -28.25
C ALA A 402 -14.91 -15.71 -29.63
N GLU A 403 -13.60 -15.51 -29.68
CA GLU A 403 -12.73 -15.65 -30.83
C GLU A 403 -11.97 -17.00 -30.76
#